data_d08007d6f36637a70349e8e64cb8ee1f
#
_entry.id   d08007d6f36637a70349e8e64cb8ee1f
#
_cell.length_a   1.000
_cell.length_b   1.000
_cell.length_c   1.000
_cell.angle_alpha   90.00
_cell.angle_beta   90.00
_cell.angle_gamma   90.00
#
_symmetry.space_group_name_H-M   'P 1'
#
loop_
_entity.id
_entity.type
_entity.pdbx_description
1 polymer ?
#
loop_
_entity_poly.entity_id
_entity_poly.type
_entity_poly.pdbx_seq_one_letter_code
_entity_poly.pdbx_strand_id
1 'polypeptide(L)'
;MDSINLCYEMCDYIEQNGVVKLVGNVKLRDNLKKELLHFLIYISMTDGRYGEEEKAFIKKKLGFDVSASMAADIKNRNMLCAGYITRVPETFKYFILANAGHKIKNDRYDNKEARTLAETYRKLGQEYLAANTGSTEVEINVLSSYCVMLDENLKSYGLLRPDYKSAAIQAETADDEEPDADELIAELNSLTGLTAVKEDVNALINL
;
A
#
# COMPACT_ATOMS: atom_id res chain seq x y z
N MET A 1 1.80 -18.69 2.51
CA MET A 1 0.47 -18.30 1.99
C MET A 1 0.63 -16.96 1.28
N ASP A 2 0.10 -16.78 0.11
CA ASP A 2 0.14 -15.49 -0.58
C ASP A 2 -0.70 -14.46 0.22
N SER A 3 -0.17 -13.26 0.45
CA SER A 3 -0.83 -12.22 1.24
C SER A 3 -2.19 -11.80 0.66
N ILE A 4 -2.33 -11.85 -0.67
CA ILE A 4 -3.60 -11.58 -1.36
C ILE A 4 -4.66 -12.63 -1.00
N ASN A 5 -4.30 -13.92 -1.03
CA ASN A 5 -5.22 -15.00 -0.65
C ASN A 5 -5.63 -14.91 0.82
N LEU A 6 -4.71 -14.52 1.70
CA LEU A 6 -5.04 -14.27 3.10
C LEU A 6 -6.07 -13.14 3.23
N CYS A 7 -5.90 -12.04 2.50
CA CYS A 7 -6.90 -10.96 2.49
C CYS A 7 -8.26 -11.40 1.94
N TYR A 8 -8.29 -12.31 0.97
CA TYR A 8 -9.55 -12.89 0.47
C TYR A 8 -10.26 -13.73 1.53
N GLU A 9 -9.51 -14.54 2.31
CA GLU A 9 -10.07 -15.28 3.44
C GLU A 9 -10.60 -14.34 4.53
N MET A 10 -9.88 -13.23 4.80
CA MET A 10 -10.35 -12.21 5.73
C MET A 10 -11.63 -11.52 5.24
N CYS A 11 -11.80 -11.27 3.94
CA CYS A 11 -13.05 -10.77 3.37
C CYS A 11 -14.22 -11.70 3.69
N ASP A 12 -14.05 -12.99 3.40
CA ASP A 12 -15.10 -13.99 3.65
C ASP A 12 -15.43 -14.09 5.15
N TYR A 13 -14.41 -14.02 6.01
CA TYR A 13 -14.56 -14.04 7.45
C TYR A 13 -15.34 -12.82 8.00
N ILE A 14 -15.02 -11.63 7.52
CA ILE A 14 -15.70 -10.37 7.89
C ILE A 14 -17.19 -10.44 7.48
N GLU A 15 -17.50 -10.95 6.27
CA GLU A 15 -18.87 -11.13 5.80
C GLU A 15 -19.63 -12.17 6.65
N GLN A 16 -19.03 -13.33 6.93
CA GLN A 16 -19.63 -14.40 7.71
C GLN A 16 -19.97 -13.97 9.14
N ASN A 17 -19.19 -13.07 9.72
CA ASN A 17 -19.45 -12.51 11.06
C ASN A 17 -20.41 -11.31 11.04
N GLY A 18 -20.99 -10.97 9.91
CA GLY A 18 -22.02 -9.94 9.80
C GLY A 18 -21.52 -8.52 10.07
N VAL A 19 -20.21 -8.29 10.06
CA VAL A 19 -19.60 -6.95 10.25
C VAL A 19 -19.99 -6.04 9.10
N VAL A 20 -20.06 -6.60 7.90
CA VAL A 20 -20.36 -5.89 6.66
C VAL A 20 -21.45 -6.62 5.90
N LYS A 21 -22.40 -5.85 5.39
CA LYS A 21 -23.40 -6.32 4.43
C LYS A 21 -23.41 -5.37 3.25
N LEU A 22 -22.81 -5.79 2.16
CA LEU A 22 -22.80 -5.00 0.94
C LEU A 22 -24.19 -4.97 0.27
N VAL A 23 -24.51 -3.87 -0.37
CA VAL A 23 -25.77 -3.73 -1.12
C VAL A 23 -25.69 -4.57 -2.39
N GLY A 24 -26.76 -5.31 -2.66
CA GLY A 24 -26.77 -6.29 -3.75
C GLY A 24 -26.03 -7.57 -3.38
N ASN A 25 -25.82 -8.46 -4.32
CA ASN A 25 -25.12 -9.73 -4.11
C ASN A 25 -23.59 -9.61 -4.33
N VAL A 26 -23.01 -8.42 -4.12
CA VAL A 26 -21.58 -8.20 -4.27
C VAL A 26 -20.85 -8.73 -3.03
N LYS A 27 -19.86 -9.58 -3.23
CA LYS A 27 -19.00 -10.08 -2.15
C LYS A 27 -17.85 -9.13 -1.88
N LEU A 28 -17.47 -8.99 -0.61
CA LEU A 28 -16.33 -8.16 -0.20
C LEU A 28 -15.03 -8.60 -0.90
N ARG A 29 -14.85 -9.92 -1.07
CA ARG A 29 -13.74 -10.48 -1.84
C ARG A 29 -13.70 -9.99 -3.30
N ASP A 30 -14.85 -9.90 -3.96
CA ASP A 30 -14.90 -9.45 -5.36
C ASP A 30 -14.66 -7.93 -5.46
N ASN A 31 -15.08 -7.19 -4.43
CA ASN A 31 -14.73 -5.77 -4.32
C ASN A 31 -13.22 -5.59 -4.17
N LEU A 32 -12.59 -6.34 -3.25
CA LEU A 32 -11.14 -6.30 -3.08
C LEU A 32 -10.38 -6.63 -4.36
N LYS A 33 -10.81 -7.65 -5.11
CA LYS A 33 -10.19 -7.99 -6.41
C LYS A 33 -10.20 -6.81 -7.39
N LYS A 34 -11.33 -6.09 -7.47
CA LYS A 34 -11.46 -4.90 -8.32
C LYS A 34 -10.57 -3.76 -7.83
N GLU A 35 -10.52 -3.53 -6.53
CA GLU A 35 -9.70 -2.48 -5.93
C GLU A 35 -8.21 -2.73 -6.16
N LEU A 36 -7.73 -3.97 -6.00
CA LEU A 36 -6.34 -4.33 -6.30
C LEU A 36 -6.02 -4.15 -7.79
N LEU A 37 -6.96 -4.50 -8.68
CA LEU A 37 -6.81 -4.25 -10.12
C LEU A 37 -6.73 -2.75 -10.42
N HIS A 38 -7.63 -1.95 -9.84
CA HIS A 38 -7.63 -0.49 -10.03
C HIS A 38 -6.33 0.15 -9.51
N PHE A 39 -5.83 -0.32 -8.37
CA PHE A 39 -4.56 0.12 -7.79
C PHE A 39 -3.38 -0.15 -8.75
N LEU A 40 -3.26 -1.36 -9.29
CA LEU A 40 -2.19 -1.69 -10.23
C LEU A 40 -2.32 -0.90 -11.55
N ILE A 41 -3.53 -0.78 -12.11
CA ILE A 41 -3.76 0.04 -13.32
C ILE A 41 -3.44 1.51 -13.05
N TYR A 42 -3.77 2.02 -11.86
CA TYR A 42 -3.45 3.40 -11.51
C TYR A 42 -1.95 3.64 -11.51
N ILE A 43 -1.16 2.79 -10.83
CA ILE A 43 0.30 2.92 -10.80
C ILE A 43 0.87 2.78 -12.22
N SER A 44 0.53 1.71 -12.93
CA SER A 44 1.08 1.39 -14.25
C SER A 44 0.78 2.44 -15.33
N MET A 45 -0.26 3.23 -15.15
CA MET A 45 -0.64 4.27 -16.11
C MET A 45 -0.33 5.69 -15.66
N THR A 46 0.47 5.88 -14.62
CA THR A 46 0.88 7.22 -14.16
C THR A 46 1.83 7.91 -15.12
N ASP A 47 2.68 7.16 -15.79
CA ASP A 47 3.58 7.65 -16.84
C ASP A 47 2.94 7.62 -18.25
N GLY A 48 1.67 7.18 -18.34
CA GLY A 48 0.92 7.09 -19.61
C GLY A 48 1.23 5.85 -20.43
N ARG A 49 2.00 4.90 -19.91
CA ARG A 49 2.38 3.66 -20.58
C ARG A 49 1.67 2.47 -19.95
N TYR A 50 1.39 1.47 -20.75
CA TYR A 50 0.89 0.17 -20.31
C TYR A 50 1.32 -0.88 -21.33
N GLY A 51 2.29 -1.68 -20.98
CA GLY A 51 2.94 -2.64 -21.86
C GLY A 51 2.69 -4.09 -21.48
N GLU A 52 3.48 -4.98 -22.07
CA GLU A 52 3.34 -6.42 -21.85
C GLU A 52 3.86 -6.85 -20.46
N GLU A 53 4.80 -6.12 -19.84
CA GLU A 53 5.29 -6.42 -18.49
C GLU A 53 4.20 -6.19 -17.46
N GLU A 54 3.52 -5.05 -17.49
CA GLU A 54 2.39 -4.70 -16.63
C GLU A 54 1.23 -5.69 -16.80
N LYS A 55 0.88 -6.00 -18.05
CA LYS A 55 -0.14 -6.98 -18.36
C LYS A 55 0.20 -8.35 -17.80
N ALA A 56 1.44 -8.83 -18.00
CA ALA A 56 1.90 -10.12 -17.50
C ALA A 56 1.89 -10.17 -15.97
N PHE A 57 2.30 -9.09 -15.30
CA PHE A 57 2.27 -8.98 -13.86
C PHE A 57 0.84 -9.06 -13.32
N ILE A 58 -0.07 -8.25 -13.83
CA ILE A 58 -1.50 -8.23 -13.43
C ILE A 58 -2.13 -9.61 -13.65
N LYS A 59 -1.88 -10.24 -14.80
CA LYS A 59 -2.36 -11.59 -15.07
C LYS A 59 -1.83 -12.62 -14.09
N LYS A 60 -0.54 -12.57 -13.78
CA LYS A 60 0.13 -13.49 -12.83
C LYS A 60 -0.38 -13.32 -11.40
N LYS A 61 -0.59 -12.07 -10.95
CA LYS A 61 -0.92 -11.77 -9.56
C LYS A 61 -2.42 -11.81 -9.27
N LEU A 62 -3.23 -11.30 -10.16
CA LEU A 62 -4.68 -11.14 -9.95
C LEU A 62 -5.54 -12.03 -10.86
N GLY A 63 -4.96 -12.68 -11.86
CA GLY A 63 -5.66 -13.53 -12.80
C GLY A 63 -6.42 -12.77 -13.91
N PHE A 64 -6.27 -11.44 -14.02
CA PHE A 64 -6.94 -10.64 -15.04
C PHE A 64 -6.07 -10.50 -16.29
N ASP A 65 -6.63 -10.82 -17.45
CA ASP A 65 -5.99 -10.55 -18.74
C ASP A 65 -6.49 -9.19 -19.25
N VAL A 66 -5.70 -8.13 -18.99
CA VAL A 66 -6.08 -6.74 -19.27
C VAL A 66 -5.24 -6.23 -20.44
N SER A 67 -5.87 -5.90 -21.57
CA SER A 67 -5.19 -5.22 -22.67
C SER A 67 -5.00 -3.72 -22.40
N ALA A 68 -4.13 -3.05 -23.15
CA ALA A 68 -3.91 -1.61 -23.01
C ALA A 68 -5.21 -0.79 -23.19
N SER A 69 -6.07 -1.18 -24.13
CA SER A 69 -7.37 -0.53 -24.32
C SER A 69 -8.30 -0.74 -23.12
N MET A 70 -8.33 -1.96 -22.56
CA MET A 70 -9.11 -2.26 -21.35
C MET A 70 -8.59 -1.49 -20.14
N ALA A 71 -7.26 -1.37 -19.97
CA ALA A 71 -6.66 -0.58 -18.89
C ALA A 71 -7.06 0.89 -19.00
N ALA A 72 -7.00 1.48 -20.19
CA ALA A 72 -7.45 2.85 -20.45
C ALA A 72 -8.94 3.03 -20.13
N ASP A 73 -9.80 2.09 -20.53
CA ASP A 73 -11.23 2.11 -20.22
C ASP A 73 -11.48 2.02 -18.72
N ILE A 74 -10.79 1.13 -18.01
CA ILE A 74 -10.90 0.99 -16.55
C ILE A 74 -10.46 2.28 -15.87
N LYS A 75 -9.31 2.85 -16.28
CA LYS A 75 -8.81 4.14 -15.77
C LYS A 75 -9.85 5.25 -15.91
N ASN A 76 -10.43 5.40 -17.09
CA ASN A 76 -11.38 6.46 -17.39
C ASN A 76 -12.71 6.28 -16.64
N ARG A 77 -13.31 5.09 -16.69
CA ARG A 77 -14.61 4.80 -16.04
C ARG A 77 -14.55 4.91 -14.52
N ASN A 78 -13.41 4.58 -13.90
CA ASN A 78 -13.25 4.61 -12.45
C ASN A 78 -12.55 5.88 -11.96
N MET A 79 -12.31 6.85 -12.85
CA MET A 79 -11.62 8.10 -12.54
C MET A 79 -10.30 7.86 -11.79
N LEU A 80 -9.47 6.95 -12.32
CA LEU A 80 -8.14 6.67 -11.78
C LEU A 80 -7.18 7.78 -12.22
N CYS A 81 -7.29 8.93 -11.56
CA CYS A 81 -6.52 10.15 -11.82
C CYS A 81 -5.80 10.61 -10.54
N ALA A 82 -5.19 11.78 -10.53
CA ALA A 82 -4.41 12.29 -9.39
C ALA A 82 -5.15 12.20 -8.04
N GLY A 83 -6.46 12.41 -8.00
CA GLY A 83 -7.26 12.26 -6.79
C GLY A 83 -7.47 10.81 -6.31
N TYR A 84 -7.09 9.81 -7.08
CA TYR A 84 -7.19 8.41 -6.67
C TYR A 84 -6.24 8.09 -5.51
N ILE A 85 -5.08 8.73 -5.45
CA ILE A 85 -4.05 8.53 -4.42
C ILE A 85 -4.56 8.84 -3.00
N THR A 86 -5.54 9.73 -2.87
CA THR A 86 -6.15 10.09 -1.58
C THR A 86 -7.42 9.31 -1.26
N ARG A 87 -7.85 8.46 -2.19
CA ARG A 87 -9.09 7.69 -2.04
C ARG A 87 -8.82 6.41 -1.27
N VAL A 88 -9.32 6.36 -0.04
CA VAL A 88 -9.26 5.15 0.79
C VAL A 88 -10.14 4.06 0.16
N PRO A 89 -9.59 2.85 -0.12
CA PRO A 89 -10.36 1.75 -0.67
C PRO A 89 -11.55 1.38 0.21
N GLU A 90 -12.67 1.02 -0.39
CA GLU A 90 -13.88 0.67 0.35
C GLU A 90 -13.68 -0.58 1.21
N THR A 91 -13.04 -1.61 0.64
CA THR A 91 -12.71 -2.83 1.39
C THR A 91 -11.81 -2.51 2.60
N PHE A 92 -10.86 -1.58 2.44
CA PHE A 92 -9.99 -1.17 3.54
C PHE A 92 -10.77 -0.51 4.69
N LYS A 93 -11.79 0.30 4.38
CA LYS A 93 -12.69 0.88 5.39
C LYS A 93 -13.44 -0.19 6.16
N TYR A 94 -13.88 -1.25 5.49
CA TYR A 94 -14.55 -2.37 6.15
C TYR A 94 -13.61 -3.18 7.05
N PHE A 95 -12.36 -3.34 6.64
CA PHE A 95 -11.33 -3.98 7.47
C PHE A 95 -11.02 -3.13 8.71
N ILE A 96 -10.91 -1.81 8.57
CA ILE A 96 -10.79 -0.88 9.70
C ILE A 96 -12.00 -1.01 10.63
N LEU A 97 -13.22 -1.02 10.07
CA LEU A 97 -14.44 -1.14 10.86
C LEU A 97 -14.50 -2.47 11.64
N ALA A 98 -14.03 -3.56 11.04
CA ALA A 98 -13.93 -4.86 11.72
C ALA A 98 -13.01 -4.79 12.93
N ASN A 99 -11.84 -4.16 12.79
CA ASN A 99 -10.83 -4.08 13.85
C ASN A 99 -11.15 -3.01 14.90
N ALA A 100 -11.42 -1.77 14.49
CA ALA A 100 -11.69 -0.67 15.42
C ALA A 100 -13.01 -0.83 16.18
N GLY A 101 -13.99 -1.51 15.58
CA GLY A 101 -15.31 -1.71 16.18
C GLY A 101 -15.39 -2.87 17.16
N HIS A 102 -14.35 -3.69 17.33
CA HIS A 102 -14.35 -4.92 18.14
C HIS A 102 -15.62 -5.78 17.93
N LYS A 103 -16.11 -5.81 16.69
CA LYS A 103 -17.39 -6.45 16.35
C LYS A 103 -17.32 -7.95 16.22
N ILE A 104 -16.11 -8.50 16.05
CA ILE A 104 -15.88 -9.95 15.95
C ILE A 104 -15.40 -10.46 17.30
N LYS A 105 -16.24 -11.24 17.97
CA LYS A 105 -15.83 -11.96 19.18
C LYS A 105 -14.94 -13.14 18.79
N ASN A 106 -13.82 -13.32 19.52
CA ASN A 106 -12.83 -14.38 19.25
C ASN A 106 -12.27 -14.24 17.82
N ASP A 107 -11.78 -13.05 17.49
CA ASP A 107 -11.24 -12.75 16.18
C ASP A 107 -10.06 -13.67 15.83
N ARG A 108 -10.22 -14.39 14.71
CA ARG A 108 -9.24 -15.35 14.18
C ARG A 108 -7.90 -14.69 13.83
N TYR A 109 -7.92 -13.41 13.51
CA TYR A 109 -6.76 -12.66 13.00
C TYR A 109 -6.18 -11.66 13.99
N ASP A 110 -6.61 -11.70 15.27
CA ASP A 110 -6.14 -10.82 16.35
C ASP A 110 -6.26 -9.31 16.00
N ASN A 111 -7.33 -8.93 15.34
CA ASN A 111 -7.57 -7.58 14.88
C ASN A 111 -6.43 -7.02 14.00
N LYS A 112 -5.86 -7.87 13.13
CA LYS A 112 -4.76 -7.49 12.22
C LYS A 112 -5.20 -7.33 10.77
N GLU A 113 -6.49 -7.51 10.45
CA GLU A 113 -7.01 -7.53 9.08
C GLU A 113 -6.65 -6.26 8.32
N ALA A 114 -6.94 -5.09 8.87
CA ALA A 114 -6.66 -3.82 8.21
C ALA A 114 -5.17 -3.60 7.95
N ARG A 115 -4.31 -3.96 8.93
CA ARG A 115 -2.85 -3.89 8.76
C ARG A 115 -2.36 -4.86 7.68
N THR A 116 -2.87 -6.09 7.70
CA THR A 116 -2.51 -7.10 6.70
C THR A 116 -2.89 -6.65 5.30
N LEU A 117 -4.04 -5.99 5.14
CA LEU A 117 -4.45 -5.43 3.86
C LEU A 117 -3.55 -4.27 3.42
N ALA A 118 -3.18 -3.34 4.32
CA ALA A 118 -2.24 -2.27 4.01
C ALA A 118 -0.87 -2.82 3.59
N GLU A 119 -0.35 -3.81 4.33
CA GLU A 119 0.90 -4.49 3.98
C GLU A 119 0.80 -5.23 2.63
N THR A 120 -0.37 -5.77 2.30
CA THR A 120 -0.62 -6.43 1.01
C THR A 120 -0.57 -5.44 -0.16
N TYR A 121 -1.18 -4.25 -0.02
CA TYR A 121 -1.06 -3.19 -1.03
C TYR A 121 0.40 -2.76 -1.22
N ARG A 122 1.13 -2.52 -0.11
CA ARG A 122 2.56 -2.16 -0.15
C ARG A 122 3.39 -3.21 -0.87
N LYS A 123 3.26 -4.46 -0.46
CA LYS A 123 4.01 -5.58 -1.04
C LYS A 123 3.67 -5.76 -2.52
N LEU A 124 2.39 -5.72 -2.90
CA LEU A 124 1.96 -5.86 -4.28
C LEU A 124 2.54 -4.75 -5.18
N GLY A 125 2.53 -3.49 -4.69
CA GLY A 125 3.13 -2.38 -5.41
C GLY A 125 4.65 -2.50 -5.53
N GLN A 126 5.35 -2.93 -4.48
CA GLN A 126 6.79 -3.18 -4.52
C GLN A 126 7.16 -4.30 -5.49
N GLU A 127 6.41 -5.41 -5.49
CA GLU A 127 6.61 -6.51 -6.42
C GLU A 127 6.33 -6.10 -7.86
N TYR A 128 5.35 -5.20 -8.08
CA TYR A 128 5.06 -4.62 -9.39
C TYR A 128 6.25 -3.79 -9.89
N LEU A 129 6.75 -2.84 -9.07
CA LEU A 129 7.92 -2.02 -9.45
C LEU A 129 9.16 -2.86 -9.70
N ALA A 130 9.39 -3.91 -8.91
CA ALA A 130 10.53 -4.81 -9.09
C ALA A 130 10.43 -5.70 -10.34
N ALA A 131 9.22 -5.99 -10.81
CA ALA A 131 8.98 -6.80 -12.01
C ALA A 131 8.99 -5.98 -13.30
N ASN A 132 8.84 -4.67 -13.21
CA ASN A 132 8.83 -3.74 -14.33
C ASN A 132 10.21 -3.11 -14.51
N THR A 133 10.91 -3.48 -15.58
CA THR A 133 12.27 -2.99 -15.88
C THR A 133 12.31 -1.49 -16.22
N GLY A 134 11.15 -0.91 -16.57
CA GLY A 134 10.97 0.49 -16.90
C GLY A 134 10.33 1.33 -15.79
N SER A 135 10.32 0.85 -14.52
CA SER A 135 9.73 1.60 -13.41
C SER A 135 10.27 3.00 -13.28
N THR A 136 9.38 3.97 -13.18
CA THR A 136 9.68 5.40 -13.17
C THR A 136 9.66 5.95 -11.73
N GLU A 137 10.35 7.08 -11.51
CA GLU A 137 10.28 7.81 -10.25
C GLU A 137 8.85 8.22 -9.89
N VAL A 138 8.03 8.51 -10.90
CA VAL A 138 6.62 8.86 -10.71
C VAL A 138 5.83 7.71 -10.11
N GLU A 139 6.03 6.48 -10.60
CA GLU A 139 5.38 5.29 -10.07
C GLU A 139 5.82 5.00 -8.61
N ILE A 140 7.12 5.17 -8.31
CA ILE A 140 7.66 5.02 -6.95
C ILE A 140 7.01 6.03 -6.00
N ASN A 141 6.94 7.30 -6.39
CA ASN A 141 6.34 8.37 -5.58
C ASN A 141 4.85 8.14 -5.36
N VAL A 142 4.14 7.67 -6.38
CA VAL A 142 2.72 7.31 -6.28
C VAL A 142 2.49 6.15 -5.32
N LEU A 143 3.29 5.09 -5.41
CA LEU A 143 3.21 3.96 -4.47
C LEU A 143 3.48 4.41 -3.04
N SER A 144 4.54 5.20 -2.83
CA SER A 144 4.90 5.74 -1.52
C SER A 144 3.75 6.54 -0.91
N SER A 145 3.20 7.49 -1.67
CA SER A 145 2.09 8.34 -1.21
C SER A 145 0.82 7.53 -0.91
N TYR A 146 0.54 6.48 -1.71
CA TYR A 146 -0.59 5.60 -1.44
C TYR A 146 -0.40 4.80 -0.15
N CYS A 147 0.81 4.30 0.12
CA CYS A 147 1.14 3.62 1.37
C CYS A 147 1.02 4.55 2.58
N VAL A 148 1.49 5.79 2.47
CA VAL A 148 1.35 6.82 3.53
C VAL A 148 -0.13 7.07 3.83
N MET A 149 -0.98 7.22 2.82
CA MET A 149 -2.43 7.40 3.00
C MET A 149 -3.06 6.23 3.77
N LEU A 150 -2.69 4.98 3.46
CA LEU A 150 -3.18 3.81 4.20
C LEU A 150 -2.71 3.81 5.67
N ASP A 151 -1.42 4.13 5.91
CA ASP A 151 -0.85 4.17 7.25
C ASP A 151 -1.47 5.29 8.11
N GLU A 152 -1.72 6.47 7.53
CA GLU A 152 -2.43 7.56 8.21
C GLU A 152 -3.86 7.17 8.60
N ASN A 153 -4.55 6.42 7.73
CA ASN A 153 -5.86 5.89 8.07
C ASN A 153 -5.77 4.86 9.22
N LEU A 154 -4.81 3.93 9.21
CA LEU A 154 -4.60 3.02 10.33
C LEU A 154 -4.29 3.78 11.62
N LYS A 155 -3.45 4.81 11.56
CA LYS A 155 -3.09 5.66 12.70
C LYS A 155 -4.31 6.37 13.28
N SER A 156 -5.18 6.92 12.45
CA SER A 156 -6.38 7.64 12.89
C SER A 156 -7.37 6.77 13.67
N TYR A 157 -7.33 5.46 13.47
CA TYR A 157 -8.14 4.47 14.19
C TYR A 157 -7.37 3.70 15.28
N GLY A 158 -6.12 4.08 15.56
CA GLY A 158 -5.28 3.40 16.58
C GLY A 158 -4.85 1.99 16.19
N LEU A 159 -4.85 1.66 14.89
CA LEU A 159 -4.56 0.31 14.39
C LEU A 159 -3.11 0.13 13.91
N LEU A 160 -2.24 1.13 14.06
CA LEU A 160 -0.80 0.96 13.84
C LEU A 160 -0.19 0.07 14.94
N ARG A 161 0.87 -0.67 14.59
CA ARG A 161 1.59 -1.49 15.58
C ARG A 161 2.15 -0.58 16.68
N PRO A 162 2.11 -1.01 17.95
CA PRO A 162 2.73 -0.27 19.07
C PRO A 162 4.24 -0.06 18.89
N ASP A 163 4.89 -0.97 18.16
CA ASP A 163 6.31 -0.95 17.82
C ASP A 163 6.63 -0.15 16.56
N TYR A 164 5.62 0.33 15.85
CA TYR A 164 5.81 1.26 14.75
C TYR A 164 6.01 2.67 15.33
N LYS A 165 7.20 2.89 15.86
CA LYS A 165 7.67 4.25 16.11
C LYS A 165 7.86 4.89 14.75
N SER A 166 6.96 5.80 14.35
CA SER A 166 7.25 6.66 13.23
C SER A 166 8.53 7.41 13.56
N ALA A 167 9.42 7.61 12.61
CA ALA A 167 10.63 8.41 12.83
C ALA A 167 10.31 9.79 13.43
N ALA A 168 9.11 10.33 13.21
CA ALA A 168 8.60 11.54 13.84
C ALA A 168 8.32 11.40 15.35
N ILE A 169 7.92 10.21 15.86
CA ILE A 169 7.66 10.03 17.31
C ILE A 169 8.99 9.80 18.07
N GLN A 170 10.02 9.30 17.40
CA GLN A 170 11.35 9.19 18.01
C GLN A 170 12.00 10.56 18.28
N ALA A 171 11.62 11.59 17.52
CA ALA A 171 12.10 12.96 17.76
C ALA A 171 11.46 13.65 18.98
N GLU A 172 10.30 13.16 19.48
CA GLU A 172 9.60 13.80 20.62
C GLU A 172 9.87 13.13 21.99
N THR A 173 10.56 11.99 22.04
CA THR A 173 10.82 11.26 23.29
C THR A 173 12.29 10.93 23.54
N ALA A 174 13.20 11.42 22.72
CA ALA A 174 14.63 11.36 22.99
C ALA A 174 14.96 12.59 23.86
N ASP A 175 15.12 12.38 25.18
CA ASP A 175 15.94 13.26 25.99
C ASP A 175 17.30 13.44 25.27
N ASP A 176 17.63 14.67 24.99
CA ASP A 176 18.88 15.31 24.64
C ASP A 176 20.17 14.45 24.52
N GLU A 177 20.17 13.42 23.69
CA GLU A 177 21.40 12.97 23.05
C GLU A 177 21.20 13.15 21.54
N GLU A 178 21.77 14.25 21.01
CA GLU A 178 21.90 14.43 19.55
C GLU A 178 22.60 13.20 18.99
N PRO A 179 21.98 12.44 18.05
CA PRO A 179 22.68 11.32 17.43
C PRO A 179 23.91 11.87 16.72
N ASP A 180 25.07 11.26 16.98
CA ASP A 180 26.33 11.64 16.35
C ASP A 180 26.16 11.67 14.83
N ALA A 181 26.51 12.80 14.22
CA ALA A 181 26.38 12.98 12.77
C ALA A 181 27.07 11.84 12.00
N ASP A 182 28.12 11.26 12.56
CA ASP A 182 28.85 10.14 11.98
C ASP A 182 28.03 8.84 11.98
N GLU A 183 27.17 8.59 12.97
CA GLU A 183 26.24 7.44 12.98
C GLU A 183 25.14 7.59 11.91
N LEU A 184 24.58 8.77 11.77
CA LEU A 184 23.56 9.06 10.73
C LEU A 184 24.13 8.92 9.31
N ILE A 185 25.39 9.34 9.10
CA ILE A 185 26.09 9.17 7.82
C ILE A 185 26.38 7.69 7.56
N ALA A 186 26.74 6.92 8.58
CA ALA A 186 26.98 5.49 8.44
C ALA A 186 25.69 4.74 8.07
N GLU A 187 24.57 5.09 8.68
CA GLU A 187 23.25 4.53 8.36
C GLU A 187 22.80 4.90 6.92
N LEU A 188 22.94 6.17 6.52
CA LEU A 188 22.67 6.61 5.16
C LEU A 188 23.51 5.85 4.14
N ASN A 189 24.79 5.63 4.44
CA ASN A 189 25.72 4.89 3.57
C ASN A 189 25.39 3.38 3.49
N SER A 190 24.72 2.81 4.49
CA SER A 190 24.29 1.41 4.49
C SER A 190 23.08 1.16 3.57
N LEU A 191 22.29 2.19 3.25
CA LEU A 191 21.14 2.08 2.37
C LEU A 191 21.60 1.85 0.92
N THR A 192 21.25 0.74 0.33
CA THR A 192 21.56 0.44 -1.08
C THR A 192 20.59 1.16 -2.03
N GLY A 193 21.12 1.86 -3.04
CA GLY A 193 20.35 2.41 -4.16
C GLY A 193 20.08 3.91 -4.17
N LEU A 194 20.64 4.70 -3.25
CA LEU A 194 20.43 6.17 -3.19
C LEU A 194 21.72 6.96 -3.46
N THR A 195 22.48 6.60 -4.47
CA THR A 195 23.83 7.18 -4.73
C THR A 195 23.80 8.70 -4.91
N ALA A 196 22.86 9.23 -5.68
CA ALA A 196 22.74 10.68 -5.89
C ALA A 196 22.38 11.45 -4.61
N VAL A 197 21.47 10.90 -3.80
CA VAL A 197 21.06 11.52 -2.51
C VAL A 197 22.21 11.51 -1.51
N LYS A 198 23.04 10.44 -1.51
CA LYS A 198 24.23 10.33 -0.66
C LYS A 198 25.29 11.38 -1.03
N GLU A 199 25.50 11.60 -2.32
CA GLU A 199 26.44 12.61 -2.81
C GLU A 199 25.98 14.04 -2.44
N ASP A 200 24.67 14.34 -2.55
CA ASP A 200 24.10 15.64 -2.19
C ASP A 200 24.19 15.90 -0.67
N VAL A 201 23.89 14.91 0.17
CA VAL A 201 23.99 15.03 1.63
C VAL A 201 25.44 15.19 2.08
N ASN A 202 26.36 14.42 1.52
CA ASN A 202 27.79 14.55 1.85
C ASN A 202 28.37 15.90 1.38
N ALA A 203 27.88 16.47 0.28
CA ALA A 203 28.26 17.80 -0.17
C ALA A 203 27.78 18.91 0.77
N LEU A 204 26.58 18.74 1.37
CA LEU A 204 26.01 19.68 2.35
C LEU A 204 26.72 19.67 3.70
N ILE A 205 27.23 18.52 4.14
CA ILE A 205 27.92 18.37 5.43
C ILE A 205 29.37 18.90 5.37
N ASN A 206 29.97 18.93 4.18
CA ASN A 206 31.36 19.40 3.97
C ASN A 206 31.43 20.91 3.57
N LEU A 207 30.35 21.68 3.73
CA LEU A 207 30.29 23.12 3.59
C LEU A 207 30.46 23.82 4.94
#